data_52628d9509b62ec59c29b4a239b40cc3
#
_entry.id   52628d9509b62ec59c29b4a239b40cc3
#
_cell.length_a   1.000
_cell.length_b   1.000
_cell.length_c   1.000
_cell.angle_alpha   90.00
_cell.angle_beta   90.00
_cell.angle_gamma   90.00
#
_symmetry.space_group_name_H-M   'P 1'
#
loop_
_entity.id
_entity.type
_entity.pdbx_description
1 polymer ?
#
loop_
_entity_poly.entity_id
_entity_poly.type
_entity_poly.pdbx_seq_one_letter_code
_entity_poly.pdbx_strand_id
1 'polypeptide(L)'
;STEERLFVINLKTKQVIAKSLCAHGRNSGEVWATKFSNNAESYQSSLGFYICNETYNGKNGFSLKLDGQEAGINDNARNRGVVIHGADYVSKKLANRQGYIGRSQGCPAVAPAIAPKLIQTIKNKSVLFIYHPTRMYVNKSRLVS
;
A
#
# COMPACT_ATOMS: atom_id res chain seq x y z
N SER A 1 1.31 9.29 -8.70
CA SER A 1 2.32 8.95 -9.70
C SER A 1 1.71 8.08 -10.79
N THR A 2 2.18 8.24 -12.01
CA THR A 2 1.83 7.41 -13.18
C THR A 2 2.78 6.22 -13.36
N GLU A 3 3.74 6.07 -12.45
CA GLU A 3 4.70 4.97 -12.46
C GLU A 3 4.16 3.74 -11.72
N GLU A 4 4.46 2.57 -12.24
CA GLU A 4 4.20 1.30 -11.56
C GLU A 4 5.21 1.13 -10.43
N ARG A 5 4.79 1.36 -9.20
CA ARG A 5 5.64 1.33 -8.00
C ARG A 5 5.24 0.27 -6.98
N LEU A 6 4.27 -0.58 -7.30
CA LEU A 6 3.99 -1.81 -6.57
C LEU A 6 4.57 -2.98 -7.35
N PHE A 7 5.37 -3.79 -6.68
CA PHE A 7 6.00 -4.97 -7.25
C PHE A 7 5.69 -6.18 -6.38
N VAL A 8 5.30 -7.28 -7.00
CA VAL A 8 5.19 -8.58 -6.32
C VAL A 8 6.40 -9.41 -6.74
N ILE A 9 7.18 -9.83 -5.76
CA ILE A 9 8.43 -10.57 -5.96
C ILE A 9 8.29 -11.95 -5.36
N ASN A 10 8.57 -12.98 -6.17
CA ASN A 10 8.73 -14.33 -5.66
C ASN A 10 10.13 -14.46 -5.05
N LEU A 11 10.21 -14.57 -3.73
CA LEU A 11 11.50 -14.61 -3.02
C LEU A 11 12.31 -15.88 -3.30
N LYS A 12 11.64 -16.98 -3.64
CA LYS A 12 12.32 -18.25 -3.98
C LYS A 12 13.03 -18.17 -5.33
N THR A 13 12.36 -17.60 -6.34
CA THR A 13 12.92 -17.45 -7.69
C THR A 13 13.63 -16.12 -7.90
N LYS A 14 13.43 -15.17 -6.99
CA LYS A 14 13.93 -13.78 -7.06
C LYS A 14 13.42 -13.03 -8.30
N GLN A 15 12.25 -13.39 -8.78
CA GLN A 15 11.63 -12.78 -9.97
C GLN A 15 10.46 -11.89 -9.59
N VAL A 16 10.32 -10.79 -10.31
CA VAL A 16 9.12 -9.94 -10.27
C VAL A 16 8.02 -10.64 -11.05
N ILE A 17 6.93 -10.99 -10.36
CA ILE A 17 5.80 -11.72 -10.95
C ILE A 17 4.61 -10.81 -11.28
N ALA A 18 4.58 -9.59 -10.73
CA ALA A 18 3.57 -8.58 -11.06
C ALA A 18 4.08 -7.17 -10.78
N LYS A 19 3.59 -6.21 -11.55
CA LYS A 19 3.79 -4.76 -11.34
C LYS A 19 2.46 -4.04 -11.47
N SER A 20 2.27 -2.97 -10.71
CA SER A 20 1.04 -2.20 -10.75
C SER A 20 1.23 -0.75 -10.33
N LEU A 21 0.34 0.11 -10.82
CA LEU A 21 0.07 1.40 -10.20
C LEU A 21 -0.45 1.18 -8.78
N CYS A 22 -0.09 2.08 -7.87
CA CYS A 22 -0.58 2.04 -6.49
C CYS A 22 -0.75 3.46 -5.96
N ALA A 23 -1.95 3.75 -5.44
CA ALA A 23 -2.24 5.01 -4.80
C ALA A 23 -1.82 4.99 -3.33
N HIS A 24 -1.44 6.15 -2.82
CA HIS A 24 -1.16 6.42 -1.41
C HIS A 24 -2.24 7.32 -0.80
N GLY A 25 -2.16 7.54 0.52
CA GLY A 25 -3.07 8.41 1.25
C GLY A 25 -3.01 9.87 0.78
N ARG A 26 -4.17 10.52 0.72
CA ARG A 26 -4.28 11.89 0.20
C ARG A 26 -3.46 12.93 0.97
N ASN A 27 -3.23 12.72 2.26
CA ASN A 27 -2.42 13.61 3.08
C ASN A 27 -0.94 13.19 3.13
N SER A 28 -0.55 12.13 2.43
CA SER A 28 0.86 11.75 2.29
C SER A 28 1.59 12.60 1.24
N GLY A 29 0.89 13.18 0.30
CA GLY A 29 1.45 14.00 -0.76
C GLY A 29 0.59 13.99 -2.01
N GLU A 30 0.97 14.77 -2.99
CA GLU A 30 0.27 14.88 -4.26
C GLU A 30 0.63 13.72 -5.20
N VAL A 31 1.57 13.93 -6.12
CA VAL A 31 2.06 12.88 -7.03
C VAL A 31 2.93 11.86 -6.28
N TRP A 32 3.76 12.34 -5.37
CA TRP A 32 4.67 11.52 -4.56
C TRP A 32 4.30 11.60 -3.09
N ALA A 33 4.32 10.45 -2.42
CA ALA A 33 4.17 10.38 -0.98
C ALA A 33 5.47 10.82 -0.30
N THR A 34 5.37 11.79 0.60
CA THR A 34 6.50 12.36 1.34
C THR A 34 6.24 12.46 2.84
N LYS A 35 4.97 12.34 3.26
CA LYS A 35 4.52 12.40 4.65
C LYS A 35 3.83 11.10 5.02
N PHE A 36 4.12 10.61 6.22
CA PHE A 36 3.64 9.31 6.69
C PHE A 36 3.22 9.40 8.14
N SER A 37 2.23 8.61 8.54
CA SER A 37 1.72 8.63 9.91
C SER A 37 1.13 7.29 10.32
N ASN A 38 1.23 6.98 11.61
CA ASN A 38 0.56 5.86 12.27
C ASN A 38 -0.73 6.27 12.99
N ASN A 39 -1.11 7.55 12.92
CA ASN A 39 -2.25 8.09 13.64
C ASN A 39 -3.56 7.84 12.90
N ALA A 40 -4.62 7.53 13.68
CA ALA A 40 -5.97 7.46 13.16
C ALA A 40 -6.38 8.78 12.51
N GLU A 41 -7.20 8.68 11.44
CA GLU A 41 -7.74 9.83 10.70
C GLU A 41 -6.70 10.79 10.11
N SER A 42 -5.44 10.38 10.04
CA SER A 42 -4.38 11.18 9.40
C SER A 42 -4.53 11.26 7.88
N TYR A 43 -5.22 10.28 7.27
CA TYR A 43 -5.31 10.07 5.83
C TYR A 43 -3.94 9.97 5.15
N GLN A 44 -2.94 9.57 5.93
CA GLN A 44 -1.58 9.32 5.46
C GLN A 44 -1.31 7.82 5.42
N SER A 45 -0.49 7.41 4.45
CA SER A 45 0.08 6.07 4.44
C SER A 45 1.07 5.90 5.59
N SER A 46 1.30 4.67 6.01
CA SER A 46 2.33 4.32 6.98
C SER A 46 3.41 3.49 6.31
N LEU A 47 4.65 3.79 6.59
CA LEU A 47 5.80 3.04 6.07
C LEU A 47 6.01 1.74 6.83
N GLY A 48 6.86 0.88 6.28
CA GLY A 48 7.38 -0.30 6.96
C GLY A 48 6.80 -1.62 6.49
N PHE A 49 7.06 -2.63 7.28
CA PHE A 49 6.69 -4.02 7.01
C PHE A 49 5.32 -4.37 7.56
N TYR A 50 4.56 -5.10 6.75
CA TYR A 50 3.24 -5.62 7.09
C TYR A 50 3.17 -7.10 6.79
N ILE A 51 2.32 -7.81 7.52
CA ILE A 51 1.85 -9.14 7.13
C ILE A 51 0.50 -8.96 6.41
N CYS A 52 0.43 -9.48 5.19
CA CYS A 52 -0.82 -9.60 4.45
C CYS A 52 -1.63 -10.74 5.05
N ASN A 53 -2.77 -10.45 5.66
CA ASN A 53 -3.51 -11.42 6.43
C ASN A 53 -4.80 -11.88 5.71
N GLU A 54 -5.94 -11.90 6.41
CA GLU A 54 -7.20 -12.38 5.85
C GLU A 54 -7.84 -11.38 4.88
N THR A 55 -8.64 -11.91 3.97
CA THR A 55 -9.48 -11.14 3.05
C THR A 55 -10.86 -10.91 3.62
N TYR A 56 -11.56 -9.88 3.14
CA TYR A 56 -12.97 -9.63 3.44
C TYR A 56 -13.61 -8.83 2.30
N ASN A 57 -14.94 -8.80 2.28
CA ASN A 57 -15.70 -7.94 1.39
C ASN A 57 -16.25 -6.77 2.20
N GLY A 58 -15.76 -5.55 1.92
CA GLY A 58 -16.16 -4.32 2.57
C GLY A 58 -16.72 -3.30 1.60
N LYS A 59 -16.81 -2.04 2.02
CA LYS A 59 -17.32 -0.95 1.19
C LYS A 59 -16.50 -0.70 -0.08
N ASN A 60 -15.23 -1.08 -0.09
CA ASN A 60 -14.34 -1.00 -1.25
C ASN A 60 -14.24 -2.33 -2.03
N GLY A 61 -15.16 -3.27 -1.78
CA GLY A 61 -15.17 -4.60 -2.39
C GLY A 61 -14.20 -5.57 -1.72
N PHE A 62 -13.67 -6.50 -2.51
CA PHE A 62 -12.71 -7.51 -2.05
C PHE A 62 -11.41 -6.86 -1.61
N SER A 63 -11.05 -7.03 -0.35
CA SER A 63 -9.98 -6.30 0.32
C SER A 63 -9.11 -7.24 1.15
N LEU A 64 -7.87 -6.82 1.41
CA LEU A 64 -6.88 -7.58 2.18
C LEU A 64 -6.44 -6.79 3.41
N LYS A 65 -6.65 -7.35 4.59
CA LYS A 65 -6.22 -6.74 5.84
C LYS A 65 -4.72 -6.83 6.03
N LEU A 66 -4.15 -5.73 6.54
CA LEU A 66 -2.73 -5.56 6.75
C LEU A 66 -2.42 -5.40 8.25
N ASP A 67 -1.49 -6.20 8.74
CA ASP A 67 -0.98 -6.11 10.11
C ASP A 67 0.42 -5.49 10.10
N GLY A 68 0.53 -4.25 10.58
CA GLY A 68 1.82 -3.55 10.70
C GLY A 68 2.71 -4.19 11.75
N GLN A 69 3.97 -4.37 11.42
CA GLN A 69 4.95 -5.10 12.25
C GLN A 69 5.92 -4.18 12.99
N GLU A 70 5.81 -2.87 12.83
CA GLU A 70 6.79 -1.94 13.37
C GLU A 70 6.14 -0.97 14.36
N ALA A 71 6.51 -1.11 15.64
CA ALA A 71 5.98 -0.32 16.74
C ALA A 71 6.21 1.20 16.53
N GLY A 72 5.13 1.96 16.67
CA GLY A 72 5.13 3.41 16.50
C GLY A 72 5.31 3.90 15.05
N ILE A 73 5.37 2.99 14.08
CA ILE A 73 5.50 3.29 12.64
C ILE A 73 4.23 2.90 11.89
N ASN A 74 3.76 1.65 12.06
CA ASN A 74 2.60 1.12 11.36
C ASN A 74 1.77 0.11 12.20
N ASP A 75 2.11 -0.12 13.44
CA ASP A 75 1.43 -1.09 14.30
C ASP A 75 -0.05 -0.76 14.56
N ASN A 76 -0.49 0.45 14.28
CA ASN A 76 -1.90 0.85 14.36
C ASN A 76 -2.68 0.60 13.04
N ALA A 77 -2.07 0.04 12.02
CA ALA A 77 -2.67 -0.09 10.69
C ALA A 77 -3.99 -0.89 10.71
N ARG A 78 -4.06 -2.02 11.42
CA ARG A 78 -5.28 -2.80 11.53
C ARG A 78 -6.42 -2.00 12.18
N ASN A 79 -6.15 -1.31 13.27
CA ASN A 79 -7.14 -0.49 13.97
C ASN A 79 -7.62 0.68 13.13
N ARG A 80 -6.74 1.24 12.29
CA ARG A 80 -7.07 2.30 11.33
C ARG A 80 -7.85 1.79 10.11
N GLY A 81 -7.98 0.48 9.93
CA GLY A 81 -8.61 -0.11 8.77
C GLY A 81 -7.78 0.02 7.49
N VAL A 82 -6.46 0.04 7.60
CA VAL A 82 -5.55 0.06 6.44
C VAL A 82 -5.55 -1.31 5.77
N VAL A 83 -5.95 -1.34 4.51
CA VAL A 83 -6.11 -2.55 3.70
C VAL A 83 -5.62 -2.33 2.28
N ILE A 84 -5.31 -3.40 1.55
CA ILE A 84 -5.18 -3.32 0.09
C ILE A 84 -6.57 -3.50 -0.51
N HIS A 85 -6.97 -2.59 -1.41
CA HIS A 85 -8.24 -2.66 -2.12
C HIS A 85 -8.15 -2.10 -3.54
N GLY A 86 -9.12 -2.44 -4.38
CA GLY A 86 -9.30 -1.82 -5.69
C GLY A 86 -9.96 -0.45 -5.57
N ALA A 87 -9.62 0.46 -6.47
CA ALA A 87 -10.25 1.78 -6.51
C ALA A 87 -10.29 2.34 -7.93
N ASP A 88 -11.43 2.90 -8.32
CA ASP A 88 -11.66 3.45 -9.66
C ASP A 88 -10.72 4.61 -10.00
N TYR A 89 -10.21 5.32 -8.99
CA TYR A 89 -9.24 6.39 -9.20
C TYR A 89 -7.82 5.89 -9.49
N VAL A 90 -7.61 4.58 -9.60
CA VAL A 90 -6.33 3.96 -9.99
C VAL A 90 -6.51 3.24 -11.32
N SER A 91 -6.04 3.85 -12.40
CA SER A 91 -6.01 3.21 -13.73
C SER A 91 -4.97 3.83 -14.65
N LYS A 92 -4.44 3.04 -15.58
CA LYS A 92 -3.54 3.54 -16.63
C LYS A 92 -4.25 4.55 -17.53
N LYS A 93 -5.55 4.33 -17.82
CA LYS A 93 -6.36 5.26 -18.63
C LYS A 93 -6.44 6.63 -17.95
N LEU A 94 -6.70 6.66 -16.65
CA LEU A 94 -6.76 7.91 -15.89
C LEU A 94 -5.39 8.60 -15.83
N ALA A 95 -4.33 7.82 -15.57
CA ALA A 95 -2.97 8.32 -15.56
C ALA A 95 -2.56 8.97 -16.88
N ASN A 96 -2.89 8.33 -17.99
CA ASN A 96 -2.60 8.84 -19.33
C ASN A 96 -3.40 10.08 -19.69
N ARG A 97 -4.67 10.15 -19.20
CA ARG A 97 -5.57 11.28 -19.53
C ARG A 97 -5.25 12.56 -18.77
N GLN A 98 -4.88 12.46 -17.50
CA GLN A 98 -4.71 13.62 -16.62
C GLN A 98 -3.31 13.77 -16.01
N GLY A 99 -2.40 12.82 -16.26
CA GLY A 99 -1.02 12.88 -15.75
C GLY A 99 -0.84 12.42 -14.31
N TYR A 100 -1.89 11.93 -13.64
CA TYR A 100 -1.84 11.40 -12.26
C TYR A 100 -3.01 10.44 -11.99
N ILE A 101 -2.88 9.65 -10.93
CA ILE A 101 -3.97 8.83 -10.37
C ILE A 101 -4.52 9.48 -9.10
N GLY A 102 -5.68 9.01 -8.61
CA GLY A 102 -6.25 9.48 -7.38
C GLY A 102 -5.47 9.04 -6.13
N ARG A 103 -6.02 9.36 -4.97
CA ARG A 103 -5.42 9.08 -3.66
C ARG A 103 -6.47 8.48 -2.72
N SER A 104 -6.01 7.62 -1.81
CA SER A 104 -6.84 6.97 -0.80
C SER A 104 -6.91 7.78 0.50
N GLN A 105 -7.49 7.17 1.53
CA GLN A 105 -7.46 7.69 2.91
C GLN A 105 -6.34 7.05 3.75
N GLY A 106 -5.30 6.52 3.10
CA GLY A 106 -4.14 5.90 3.73
C GLY A 106 -3.85 4.48 3.24
N CYS A 107 -4.83 3.80 2.67
CA CYS A 107 -4.69 2.44 2.15
C CYS A 107 -3.84 2.40 0.88
N PRO A 108 -3.04 1.35 0.67
CA PRO A 108 -2.53 1.04 -0.67
C PRO A 108 -3.69 0.63 -1.57
N ALA A 109 -3.96 1.40 -2.61
CA ALA A 109 -5.05 1.13 -3.54
C ALA A 109 -4.53 0.86 -4.95
N VAL A 110 -5.10 -0.15 -5.61
CA VAL A 110 -4.72 -0.58 -6.95
C VAL A 110 -5.91 -0.51 -7.91
N ALA A 111 -5.68 -0.72 -9.20
CA ALA A 111 -6.76 -0.75 -10.17
C ALA A 111 -7.75 -1.88 -9.87
N PRO A 112 -9.08 -1.66 -10.03
CA PRO A 112 -10.09 -2.68 -9.74
C PRO A 112 -9.88 -3.99 -10.51
N ALA A 113 -9.41 -3.91 -11.74
CA ALA A 113 -9.13 -5.09 -12.56
C ALA A 113 -7.96 -5.94 -12.03
N ILE A 114 -7.04 -5.35 -11.26
CA ILE A 114 -5.85 -6.00 -10.74
C ILE A 114 -6.08 -6.54 -9.32
N ALA A 115 -6.89 -5.85 -8.53
CA ALA A 115 -7.06 -6.13 -7.10
C ALA A 115 -7.40 -7.60 -6.77
N PRO A 116 -8.36 -8.28 -7.42
CA PRO A 116 -8.69 -9.64 -7.06
C PRO A 116 -7.52 -10.62 -7.19
N LYS A 117 -6.81 -10.57 -8.33
CA LYS A 117 -5.67 -11.46 -8.58
C LYS A 117 -4.48 -11.13 -7.68
N LEU A 118 -4.19 -9.85 -7.49
CA LEU A 118 -3.13 -9.40 -6.58
C LEU A 118 -3.38 -9.91 -5.16
N ILE A 119 -4.58 -9.67 -4.63
CA ILE A 119 -4.97 -10.09 -3.27
C ILE A 119 -4.90 -11.60 -3.11
N GLN A 120 -5.42 -12.37 -4.08
CA GLN A 120 -5.33 -13.84 -4.06
C GLN A 120 -3.88 -14.33 -4.05
N THR A 121 -2.98 -13.63 -4.72
CA THR A 121 -1.56 -13.98 -4.80
C THR A 121 -0.82 -13.75 -3.48
N ILE A 122 -1.14 -12.65 -2.77
CA ILE A 122 -0.36 -12.20 -1.60
C ILE A 122 -1.04 -12.42 -0.25
N LYS A 123 -2.29 -12.86 -0.22
CA LYS A 123 -2.99 -13.17 1.04
C LYS A 123 -2.29 -14.27 1.83
N ASN A 124 -2.68 -14.45 3.10
CA ASN A 124 -2.23 -15.53 3.96
C ASN A 124 -0.70 -15.54 4.22
N LYS A 125 -0.21 -14.46 4.84
CA LYS A 125 1.13 -14.34 5.41
C LYS A 125 2.24 -13.87 4.48
N SER A 126 1.96 -13.39 3.26
CA SER A 126 2.98 -12.65 2.50
C SER A 126 3.38 -11.35 3.21
N VAL A 127 4.58 -10.89 2.94
CA VAL A 127 5.10 -9.63 3.48
C VAL A 127 4.85 -8.52 2.46
N LEU A 128 4.29 -7.40 2.94
CA LEU A 128 4.26 -6.14 2.20
C LEU A 128 5.28 -5.18 2.82
N PHE A 129 6.08 -4.53 1.99
CA PHE A 129 6.99 -3.49 2.43
C PHE A 129 6.65 -2.16 1.73
N ILE A 130 6.22 -1.17 2.50
CA ILE A 130 5.98 0.19 2.02
C ILE A 130 7.18 1.03 2.40
N TYR A 131 7.93 1.47 1.41
CA TYR A 131 9.22 2.12 1.60
C TYR A 131 9.27 3.54 1.05
N HIS A 132 9.93 4.41 1.80
CA HIS A 132 10.41 5.72 1.37
C HIS A 132 11.67 6.06 2.18
N PRO A 133 12.73 6.61 1.55
CA PRO A 133 14.02 6.82 2.22
C PRO A 133 14.02 8.06 3.13
N THR A 134 13.01 8.21 3.99
CA THR A 134 13.02 9.27 5.00
C THR A 134 14.00 8.91 6.12
N ARG A 135 14.79 9.87 6.56
CA ARG A 135 15.70 9.69 7.70
C ARG A 135 14.94 9.22 8.95
N MET A 136 13.74 9.77 9.15
CA MET A 136 12.90 9.38 10.29
C MET A 136 12.58 7.88 10.28
N TYR A 137 12.19 7.33 9.13
CA TYR A 137 11.91 5.89 9.03
C TYR A 137 13.16 5.05 9.21
N VAL A 138 14.22 5.37 8.47
CA VAL A 138 15.48 4.61 8.53
C VAL A 138 16.05 4.58 9.94
N ASN A 139 15.99 5.70 10.66
CA ASN A 139 16.51 5.79 12.03
C ASN A 139 15.61 5.11 13.07
N LYS A 140 14.32 5.02 12.82
CA LYS A 140 13.34 4.46 13.77
C LYS A 140 13.09 2.96 13.58
N SER A 141 13.17 2.49 12.36
CA SER A 141 12.92 1.09 12.02
C SER A 141 14.06 0.18 12.55
N ARG A 142 13.67 -0.90 13.23
CA ARG A 142 14.61 -1.95 13.65
C ARG A 142 14.84 -3.02 12.57
N LEU A 143 14.08 -2.95 11.48
CA LEU A 143 14.13 -3.97 10.42
C LEU A 143 15.01 -3.55 9.24
N VAL A 144 15.22 -2.24 9.06
CA VAL A 144 16.04 -1.69 7.97
C VAL A 144 17.29 -0.96 8.45
N SER A 145 17.46 -0.79 9.74
CA SER A 145 18.64 -0.17 10.32
C SER A 145 19.75 -1.18 10.58
#